data_6696aaa1193ef9b369715e68951df0b9
#
_entry.id   6696aaa1193ef9b369715e68951df0b9
#
_cell.length_a   1.000
_cell.length_b   1.000
_cell.length_c   1.000
_cell.angle_alpha   90.00
_cell.angle_beta   90.00
_cell.angle_gamma   90.00
#
_symmetry.space_group_name_H-M   'P 1'
#
loop_
_entity.id
_entity.type
_entity.pdbx_description
1 polymer ?
#
loop_
_entity_poly.entity_id
_entity_poly.type
_entity_poly.pdbx_seq_one_letter_code
_entity_poly.pdbx_strand_id
1 'polypeptide(L)'
;VMQQICASIDNGEPLGREIADDVAEGMKKWAMDMGATHYTHWFQPLTEGTAEKHDSFIEYDGAPGGEIIEKFSGKILIQQEPDASSFPNGGIRNTFEARGYTAWDPSSPAFVVDDTLCIPTVFVSYTGEALDYKTPLLKSIHAVNTAAKAVCQYFDASVKNVTTFLGWEQEYFLVDEGLYAARPDLLLTG
;
A
#
# COMPACT_ATOMS: atom_id res chain seq x y z
N VAL A 1 14.66 -3.85 16.24
CA VAL A 1 13.72 -3.29 15.23
C VAL A 1 14.49 -2.52 14.16
N MET A 2 15.11 -1.35 14.49
CA MET A 2 15.81 -0.52 13.48
C MET A 2 16.84 -1.32 12.64
N GLN A 3 17.65 -2.17 13.26
CA GLN A 3 18.62 -3.01 12.55
C GLN A 3 17.94 -3.99 11.58
N GLN A 4 16.80 -4.54 11.96
CA GLN A 4 16.02 -5.45 11.09
C GLN A 4 15.40 -4.68 9.92
N ILE A 5 14.91 -3.46 10.15
CA ILE A 5 14.42 -2.60 9.07
C ILE A 5 15.55 -2.25 8.09
N CYS A 6 16.70 -1.84 8.60
CA CYS A 6 17.87 -1.57 7.75
C CYS A 6 18.31 -2.82 6.97
N ALA A 7 18.36 -3.99 7.61
CA ALA A 7 18.69 -5.24 6.94
C ALA A 7 17.67 -5.61 5.86
N SER A 8 16.39 -5.35 6.10
CA SER A 8 15.35 -5.53 5.08
C SER A 8 15.57 -4.61 3.87
N ILE A 9 15.87 -3.35 4.10
CA ILE A 9 16.14 -2.36 3.03
C ILE A 9 17.43 -2.72 2.26
N ASP A 10 18.52 -3.00 3.00
CA ASP A 10 19.86 -3.17 2.40
C ASP A 10 20.05 -4.53 1.72
N ASN A 11 19.43 -5.57 2.27
CA ASN A 11 19.63 -6.95 1.83
C ASN A 11 18.41 -7.56 1.12
N GLY A 12 17.25 -6.86 1.11
CA GLY A 12 15.99 -7.40 0.60
C GLY A 12 15.42 -8.53 1.48
N GLU A 13 15.75 -8.54 2.78
CA GLU A 13 15.22 -9.54 3.71
C GLU A 13 13.77 -9.22 4.08
N PRO A 14 12.85 -10.19 4.16
CA PRO A 14 11.48 -9.92 4.56
C PRO A 14 11.43 -9.45 6.02
N LEU A 15 10.60 -8.44 6.29
CA LEU A 15 10.30 -8.03 7.66
C LEU A 15 9.45 -9.10 8.34
N GLY A 16 9.90 -9.55 9.51
CA GLY A 16 9.14 -10.50 10.31
C GLY A 16 7.91 -9.85 10.96
N ARG A 17 6.88 -10.63 11.19
CA ARG A 17 5.65 -10.14 11.85
C ARG A 17 5.87 -9.76 13.31
N GLU A 18 6.90 -10.29 13.94
CA GLU A 18 7.25 -10.05 15.33
C GLU A 18 7.64 -8.61 15.62
N ILE A 19 8.09 -7.86 14.61
CA ILE A 19 8.46 -6.44 14.76
C ILE A 19 7.33 -5.49 14.39
N ALA A 20 6.20 -6.02 13.91
CA ALA A 20 5.12 -5.19 13.38
C ALA A 20 4.49 -4.29 14.43
N ASP A 21 4.35 -4.75 15.66
CA ASP A 21 3.82 -3.93 16.76
C ASP A 21 4.75 -2.77 17.11
N ASP A 22 6.05 -3.01 17.15
CA ASP A 22 7.05 -1.96 17.41
C ASP A 22 7.08 -0.93 16.27
N VAL A 23 6.95 -1.38 15.02
CA VAL A 23 6.88 -0.49 13.86
C VAL A 23 5.60 0.34 13.89
N ALA A 24 4.47 -0.29 14.19
CA ALA A 24 3.19 0.37 14.30
C ALA A 24 3.20 1.45 15.39
N GLU A 25 3.72 1.13 16.57
CA GLU A 25 3.83 2.09 17.66
C GLU A 25 4.74 3.27 17.30
N GLY A 26 5.89 3.00 16.68
CA GLY A 26 6.79 4.05 16.21
C GLY A 26 6.15 4.94 15.13
N MET A 27 5.42 4.33 14.19
CA MET A 27 4.72 5.02 13.12
C MET A 27 3.58 5.89 13.67
N LYS A 28 2.77 5.35 14.60
CA LYS A 28 1.71 6.09 15.28
C LYS A 28 2.28 7.31 15.99
N LYS A 29 3.31 7.12 16.83
CA LYS A 29 3.94 8.21 17.58
C LYS A 29 4.46 9.31 16.64
N TRP A 30 5.18 8.93 15.59
CA TRP A 30 5.68 9.87 14.59
C TRP A 30 4.54 10.65 13.93
N ALA A 31 3.47 9.98 13.52
CA ALA A 31 2.34 10.63 12.87
C ALA A 31 1.59 11.58 13.82
N MET A 32 1.39 11.18 15.07
CA MET A 32 0.75 12.02 16.09
C MET A 32 1.60 13.24 16.44
N ASP A 33 2.92 13.12 16.50
CA ASP A 33 3.84 14.25 16.66
C ASP A 33 3.73 15.24 15.49
N MET A 34 3.29 14.80 14.33
CA MET A 34 2.97 15.63 13.16
C MET A 34 1.51 16.12 13.11
N GLY A 35 0.71 15.79 14.11
CA GLY A 35 -0.67 16.24 14.24
C GLY A 35 -1.72 15.27 13.69
N ALA A 36 -1.34 14.07 13.24
CA ALA A 36 -2.29 13.09 12.75
C ALA A 36 -3.17 12.56 13.88
N THR A 37 -4.46 12.41 13.60
CA THR A 37 -5.48 11.83 14.49
C THR A 37 -6.10 10.57 13.91
N HIS A 38 -5.90 10.37 12.61
CA HIS A 38 -6.43 9.26 11.83
C HIS A 38 -5.31 8.57 11.06
N TYR A 39 -5.61 7.39 10.55
CA TYR A 39 -4.76 6.68 9.60
C TYR A 39 -5.60 6.11 8.47
N THR A 40 -4.98 5.87 7.32
CA THR A 40 -5.62 5.22 6.19
C THR A 40 -4.67 4.22 5.54
N HIS A 41 -5.22 3.06 5.16
CA HIS A 41 -4.57 2.15 4.23
C HIS A 41 -4.84 2.66 2.82
N TRP A 42 -3.80 3.23 2.22
CA TRP A 42 -3.85 3.93 0.95
C TRP A 42 -3.42 3.01 -0.18
N PHE A 43 -4.31 2.78 -1.15
CA PHE A 43 -4.08 1.85 -2.26
C PHE A 43 -4.76 2.31 -3.55
N GLN A 44 -4.36 1.74 -4.68
CA GLN A 44 -4.93 2.03 -6.00
C GLN A 44 -5.54 0.77 -6.62
N PRO A 45 -6.85 0.55 -6.46
CA PRO A 45 -7.53 -0.57 -7.09
C PRO A 45 -7.60 -0.41 -8.61
N LEU A 46 -7.76 -1.51 -9.35
CA LEU A 46 -7.94 -1.52 -10.81
C LEU A 46 -9.21 -0.78 -11.28
N THR A 47 -10.13 -0.49 -10.38
CA THR A 47 -11.38 0.23 -10.63
C THR A 47 -11.25 1.74 -10.77
N GLU A 48 -10.03 2.27 -10.86
CA GLU A 48 -9.69 3.69 -10.98
C GLU A 48 -9.69 4.47 -9.66
N GLY A 49 -8.85 5.50 -9.65
CA GLY A 49 -8.69 6.40 -8.53
C GLY A 49 -7.95 5.76 -7.34
N THR A 50 -7.74 6.57 -6.34
CA THR A 50 -7.16 6.14 -5.06
C THR A 50 -8.27 5.69 -4.14
N ALA A 51 -8.06 4.59 -3.44
CA ALA A 51 -8.95 4.10 -2.40
C ALA A 51 -8.29 4.22 -1.04
N GLU A 52 -9.09 4.41 -0.01
CA GLU A 52 -8.63 4.72 1.32
C GLU A 52 -9.53 4.06 2.36
N LYS A 53 -8.94 3.22 3.21
CA LYS A 53 -9.62 2.71 4.39
C LYS A 53 -9.22 3.54 5.60
N HIS A 54 -10.04 4.54 5.90
CA HIS A 54 -9.83 5.44 7.04
C HIS A 54 -10.29 4.84 8.36
N ASP A 55 -9.48 5.05 9.37
CA ASP A 55 -9.79 4.73 10.76
C ASP A 55 -9.16 5.79 11.68
N SER A 56 -9.67 5.90 12.90
CA SER A 56 -9.11 6.75 13.95
C SER A 56 -8.10 5.96 14.79
N PHE A 57 -7.10 6.64 15.35
CA PHE A 57 -6.24 6.06 16.38
C PHE A 57 -6.97 5.79 17.70
N ILE A 58 -8.19 6.32 17.85
CA ILE A 58 -8.98 6.22 19.08
C ILE A 58 -9.94 5.04 18.98
N GLU A 59 -9.86 4.12 19.93
CA GLU A 59 -10.80 3.02 20.11
C GLU A 59 -11.42 3.07 21.51
N TYR A 60 -12.61 2.49 21.64
CA TYR A 60 -13.24 2.20 22.93
C TYR A 60 -12.92 0.76 23.34
N ASP A 61 -12.47 0.55 24.57
CA ASP A 61 -12.04 -0.78 25.03
C ASP A 61 -13.18 -1.83 25.15
N GLY A 62 -14.43 -1.39 24.94
CA GLY A 62 -15.60 -2.28 24.90
C GLY A 62 -16.11 -2.78 26.26
N ALA A 63 -15.43 -2.43 27.36
CA ALA A 63 -15.87 -2.81 28.69
C ALA A 63 -16.97 -1.88 29.22
N PRO A 64 -17.92 -2.35 30.06
CA PRO A 64 -18.85 -1.47 30.75
C PRO A 64 -18.12 -0.45 31.62
N GLY A 65 -18.18 0.84 31.26
CA GLY A 65 -17.40 1.90 31.88
C GLY A 65 -15.98 2.01 31.35
N GLY A 66 -15.70 1.42 30.18
CA GLY A 66 -14.42 1.38 29.54
C GLY A 66 -13.88 2.76 29.14
N GLU A 67 -12.58 2.82 28.92
CA GLU A 67 -11.85 4.04 28.59
C GLU A 67 -11.67 4.17 27.08
N ILE A 68 -11.49 5.39 26.62
CA ILE A 68 -11.01 5.68 25.29
C ILE A 68 -9.50 5.42 25.27
N ILE A 69 -9.07 4.56 24.38
CA ILE A 69 -7.66 4.19 24.21
C ILE A 69 -7.15 4.56 22.83
N GLU A 70 -5.90 4.95 22.76
CA GLU A 70 -5.20 5.09 21.50
C GLU A 70 -4.62 3.75 21.10
N LYS A 71 -4.98 3.26 19.91
CA LYS A 71 -4.54 1.96 19.44
C LYS A 71 -4.18 1.97 17.97
N PHE A 72 -3.00 1.46 17.67
CA PHE A 72 -2.54 1.13 16.34
C PHE A 72 -1.56 -0.03 16.45
N SER A 73 -2.03 -1.23 16.19
CA SER A 73 -1.24 -2.47 16.34
C SER A 73 -0.58 -2.90 15.03
N GLY A 74 0.41 -3.74 15.14
CA GLY A 74 1.05 -4.37 13.98
C GLY A 74 0.08 -5.17 13.12
N LYS A 75 -0.97 -5.77 13.72
CA LYS A 75 -2.04 -6.42 12.97
C LYS A 75 -2.79 -5.43 12.08
N ILE A 76 -3.10 -4.25 12.61
CA ILE A 76 -3.77 -3.19 11.87
C ILE A 76 -2.85 -2.66 10.77
N LEU A 77 -1.56 -2.44 11.08
CA LEU A 77 -0.58 -1.99 10.10
C LEU A 77 -0.45 -2.97 8.92
N ILE A 78 -0.29 -4.26 9.21
CA ILE A 78 0.05 -5.25 8.18
C ILE A 78 -1.10 -5.48 7.20
N GLN A 79 -2.34 -5.58 7.69
CA GLN A 79 -3.46 -6.04 6.87
C GLN A 79 -4.79 -5.45 7.33
N GLN A 80 -5.59 -5.03 6.35
CA GLN A 80 -6.99 -4.65 6.52
C GLN A 80 -7.87 -5.28 5.45
N GLU A 81 -9.18 -5.32 5.70
CA GLU A 81 -10.20 -5.69 4.74
C GLU A 81 -11.00 -4.44 4.36
N PRO A 82 -10.73 -3.80 3.20
CA PRO A 82 -11.55 -2.71 2.73
C PRO A 82 -12.90 -3.23 2.26
N ASP A 83 -13.93 -2.41 2.40
CA ASP A 83 -15.25 -2.64 1.83
C ASP A 83 -15.55 -1.64 0.70
N ALA A 84 -16.75 -1.70 0.15
CA ALA A 84 -17.16 -0.82 -0.94
C ALA A 84 -17.06 0.68 -0.60
N SER A 85 -17.17 1.07 0.67
CA SER A 85 -17.08 2.46 1.11
C SER A 85 -15.67 3.04 0.99
N SER A 86 -14.65 2.18 0.92
CA SER A 86 -13.24 2.59 0.73
C SER A 86 -12.91 2.97 -0.71
N PHE A 87 -13.80 2.72 -1.67
CA PHE A 87 -13.57 2.96 -3.10
C PHE A 87 -14.22 4.28 -3.54
N PRO A 88 -13.57 5.05 -4.43
CA PRO A 88 -14.12 6.32 -4.91
C PRO A 88 -15.50 6.22 -5.55
N ASN A 89 -15.79 5.10 -6.21
CA ASN A 89 -17.07 4.81 -6.87
C ASN A 89 -18.03 3.96 -6.00
N GLY A 90 -17.72 3.74 -4.73
CA GLY A 90 -18.51 2.90 -3.83
C GLY A 90 -18.50 1.41 -4.21
N GLY A 91 -17.56 0.96 -5.03
CA GLY A 91 -17.45 -0.45 -5.45
C GLY A 91 -18.60 -0.94 -6.34
N ILE A 92 -19.28 -0.05 -7.05
CA ILE A 92 -20.49 -0.35 -7.82
C ILE A 92 -20.23 -1.31 -8.97
N ARG A 93 -19.04 -1.28 -9.58
CA ARG A 93 -18.75 -2.03 -10.81
C ARG A 93 -18.66 -3.53 -10.61
N ASN A 94 -17.92 -3.97 -9.58
CA ASN A 94 -17.69 -5.39 -9.33
C ASN A 94 -17.54 -5.65 -7.85
N THR A 95 -18.46 -6.39 -7.28
CA THR A 95 -18.46 -6.69 -5.84
C THR A 95 -17.26 -7.51 -5.39
N PHE A 96 -16.65 -8.32 -6.27
CA PHE A 96 -15.44 -9.07 -5.93
C PHE A 96 -14.19 -8.18 -5.94
N GLU A 97 -14.14 -7.13 -6.75
CA GLU A 97 -13.06 -6.15 -6.77
C GLU A 97 -13.18 -5.15 -5.61
N ALA A 98 -14.37 -5.02 -5.02
CA ALA A 98 -14.61 -4.17 -3.87
C ALA A 98 -14.25 -4.83 -2.54
N ARG A 99 -13.77 -6.08 -2.55
CA ARG A 99 -13.43 -6.84 -1.36
C ARG A 99 -12.14 -7.62 -1.57
N GLY A 100 -11.28 -7.55 -0.58
CA GLY A 100 -10.00 -8.24 -0.59
C GLY A 100 -9.22 -7.87 0.65
N TYR A 101 -7.92 -8.00 0.54
CA TYR A 101 -6.99 -7.61 1.59
C TYR A 101 -6.10 -6.48 1.10
N THR A 102 -5.94 -5.44 1.91
CA THR A 102 -4.77 -4.57 1.82
C THR A 102 -3.63 -5.22 2.59
N ALA A 103 -2.41 -5.09 2.09
CA ALA A 103 -1.22 -5.48 2.82
C ALA A 103 -0.19 -4.36 2.77
N TRP A 104 0.36 -4.04 3.94
CA TRP A 104 1.39 -3.01 4.06
C TRP A 104 2.58 -3.30 3.14
N ASP A 105 2.99 -2.26 2.42
CA ASP A 105 4.20 -2.29 1.61
C ASP A 105 5.33 -1.53 2.32
N PRO A 106 6.25 -2.21 3.00
CA PRO A 106 7.35 -1.57 3.71
C PRO A 106 8.39 -0.92 2.79
N SER A 107 8.35 -1.18 1.49
CA SER A 107 9.25 -0.56 0.51
C SER A 107 8.83 0.86 0.13
N SER A 108 7.59 1.24 0.45
CA SER A 108 7.06 2.59 0.21
C SER A 108 6.98 3.38 1.52
N PRO A 109 7.45 4.63 1.56
CA PRO A 109 7.40 5.44 2.77
C PRO A 109 5.96 5.79 3.13
N ALA A 110 5.59 5.65 4.40
CA ALA A 110 4.37 6.24 4.93
C ALA A 110 4.51 7.76 4.97
N PHE A 111 3.41 8.47 4.84
CA PHE A 111 3.39 9.93 4.82
C PHE A 111 2.15 10.47 5.54
N VAL A 112 2.16 11.75 5.89
CA VAL A 112 1.02 12.41 6.53
C VAL A 112 0.46 13.45 5.58
N VAL A 113 -0.86 13.42 5.38
CA VAL A 113 -1.63 14.43 4.67
C VAL A 113 -2.67 14.98 5.63
N ASP A 114 -2.64 16.28 5.85
CA ASP A 114 -3.48 16.97 6.83
C ASP A 114 -3.37 16.31 8.23
N ASP A 115 -4.42 15.69 8.70
CA ASP A 115 -4.49 15.01 10.01
C ASP A 115 -4.46 13.47 9.90
N THR A 116 -4.07 12.94 8.74
CA THR A 116 -4.18 11.51 8.44
C THR A 116 -2.83 10.91 8.07
N LEU A 117 -2.44 9.85 8.77
CA LEU A 117 -1.33 8.97 8.39
C LEU A 117 -1.74 8.09 7.21
N CYS A 118 -1.08 8.25 6.08
CA CYS A 118 -1.26 7.42 4.89
C CYS A 118 -0.25 6.28 4.86
N ILE A 119 -0.74 5.06 4.85
CA ILE A 119 0.06 3.83 4.84
C ILE A 119 -0.04 3.20 3.45
N PRO A 120 1.02 3.25 2.63
CA PRO A 120 0.99 2.62 1.32
C PRO A 120 0.80 1.11 1.43
N THR A 121 -0.16 0.58 0.69
CA THR A 121 -0.50 -0.84 0.68
C THR A 121 -0.67 -1.37 -0.73
N VAL A 122 -0.55 -2.69 -0.86
CA VAL A 122 -1.03 -3.44 -2.02
C VAL A 122 -2.46 -3.90 -1.76
N PHE A 123 -3.19 -4.21 -2.83
CA PHE A 123 -4.55 -4.72 -2.74
C PHE A 123 -4.70 -6.01 -3.54
N VAL A 124 -5.17 -7.05 -2.87
CA VAL A 124 -5.28 -8.41 -3.42
C VAL A 124 -6.64 -9.02 -3.09
N SER A 125 -7.13 -9.91 -3.93
CA SER A 125 -8.35 -10.67 -3.67
C SER A 125 -8.16 -11.66 -2.52
N TYR A 126 -9.25 -12.24 -2.04
CA TYR A 126 -9.22 -13.30 -1.02
C TYR A 126 -8.47 -14.57 -1.48
N THR A 127 -8.35 -14.76 -2.80
CA THR A 127 -7.63 -15.88 -3.42
C THR A 127 -6.21 -15.51 -3.86
N GLY A 128 -5.82 -14.25 -3.67
CA GLY A 128 -4.44 -13.78 -3.87
C GLY A 128 -4.15 -13.17 -5.23
N GLU A 129 -5.17 -12.95 -6.07
CA GLU A 129 -4.99 -12.21 -7.32
C GLU A 129 -4.76 -10.73 -7.03
N ALA A 130 -3.89 -10.10 -7.82
CA ALA A 130 -3.67 -8.67 -7.74
C ALA A 130 -4.93 -7.90 -8.18
N LEU A 131 -5.41 -7.01 -7.33
CA LEU A 131 -6.50 -6.08 -7.62
C LEU A 131 -6.03 -4.63 -7.72
N ASP A 132 -4.72 -4.43 -7.84
CA ASP A 132 -4.05 -3.15 -8.00
C ASP A 132 -2.92 -3.23 -9.04
N TYR A 133 -2.32 -2.08 -9.35
CA TYR A 133 -1.16 -2.00 -10.25
C TYR A 133 0.16 -2.22 -9.50
N LYS A 134 0.21 -1.99 -8.20
CA LYS A 134 1.43 -2.05 -7.40
C LYS A 134 1.92 -3.48 -7.17
N THR A 135 1.02 -4.41 -6.96
CA THR A 135 1.38 -5.83 -6.75
C THR A 135 2.16 -6.42 -7.92
N PRO A 136 1.74 -6.28 -9.20
CA PRO A 136 2.54 -6.71 -10.33
C PRO A 136 3.89 -6.02 -10.41
N LEU A 137 3.96 -4.72 -10.12
CA LEU A 137 5.21 -3.96 -10.11
C LEU A 137 6.19 -4.52 -9.08
N LEU A 138 5.77 -4.73 -7.84
CA LEU A 138 6.62 -5.28 -6.77
C LEU A 138 7.08 -6.70 -7.10
N LYS A 139 6.22 -7.52 -7.70
CA LYS A 139 6.60 -8.85 -8.18
C LYS A 139 7.66 -8.79 -9.28
N SER A 140 7.54 -7.84 -10.20
CA SER A 140 8.53 -7.66 -11.28
C SER A 140 9.88 -7.18 -10.74
N ILE A 141 9.88 -6.26 -9.78
CA ILE A 141 11.08 -5.79 -9.09
C ILE A 141 11.78 -6.98 -8.40
N HIS A 142 11.04 -7.81 -7.68
CA HIS A 142 11.59 -9.00 -7.04
C HIS A 142 12.20 -9.99 -8.05
N ALA A 143 11.52 -10.24 -9.16
CA ALA A 143 12.00 -11.13 -10.20
C ALA A 143 13.30 -10.60 -10.84
N VAL A 144 13.35 -9.31 -11.17
CA VAL A 144 14.54 -8.65 -11.72
C VAL A 144 15.70 -8.67 -10.72
N ASN A 145 15.44 -8.33 -9.44
CA ASN A 145 16.47 -8.43 -8.40
C ASN A 145 17.07 -9.83 -8.32
N THR A 146 16.24 -10.86 -8.31
CA THR A 146 16.68 -12.25 -8.23
C THR A 146 17.58 -12.65 -9.40
N ALA A 147 17.17 -12.31 -10.62
CA ALA A 147 17.92 -12.61 -11.83
C ALA A 147 19.22 -11.78 -11.93
N ALA A 148 19.14 -10.49 -11.67
CA ALA A 148 20.30 -9.58 -11.75
C ALA A 148 21.34 -9.91 -10.68
N LYS A 149 20.90 -10.25 -9.46
CA LYS A 149 21.80 -10.70 -8.39
C LYS A 149 22.61 -11.93 -8.82
N ALA A 150 21.96 -12.93 -9.41
CA ALA A 150 22.64 -14.13 -9.89
C ALA A 150 23.73 -13.81 -10.94
N VAL A 151 23.47 -12.85 -11.84
CA VAL A 151 24.47 -12.39 -12.82
C VAL A 151 25.58 -11.60 -12.16
N CYS A 152 25.27 -10.65 -11.28
CA CYS A 152 26.27 -9.82 -10.61
C CYS A 152 27.22 -10.67 -9.74
N GLN A 153 26.73 -11.74 -9.15
CA GLN A 153 27.53 -12.64 -8.31
C GLN A 153 28.61 -13.43 -9.07
N TYR A 154 28.56 -13.46 -10.41
CA TYR A 154 29.71 -13.95 -11.21
C TYR A 154 30.92 -13.01 -11.16
N PHE A 155 30.68 -11.74 -10.88
CA PHE A 155 31.73 -10.70 -10.83
C PHE A 155 32.09 -10.34 -9.39
N ASP A 156 31.09 -10.31 -8.49
CA ASP A 156 31.26 -10.02 -7.07
C ASP A 156 30.28 -10.87 -6.24
N ALA A 157 30.80 -11.90 -5.61
CA ALA A 157 30.03 -12.82 -4.79
C ALA A 157 29.36 -12.16 -3.55
N SER A 158 29.80 -10.94 -3.17
CA SER A 158 29.26 -10.23 -2.01
C SER A 158 27.94 -9.51 -2.30
N VAL A 159 27.52 -9.39 -3.56
CA VAL A 159 26.28 -8.74 -3.96
C VAL A 159 25.07 -9.47 -3.36
N LYS A 160 24.32 -8.78 -2.52
CA LYS A 160 23.12 -9.32 -1.84
C LYS A 160 21.82 -8.85 -2.46
N ASN A 161 21.81 -7.65 -3.02
CA ASN A 161 20.62 -7.02 -3.58
C ASN A 161 20.96 -6.17 -4.80
N VAL A 162 20.07 -6.13 -5.77
CA VAL A 162 20.15 -5.26 -6.96
C VAL A 162 18.87 -4.45 -7.06
N THR A 163 19.00 -3.15 -6.90
CA THR A 163 17.87 -2.23 -6.91
C THR A 163 17.65 -1.67 -8.31
N THR A 164 16.41 -1.72 -8.76
CA THR A 164 15.99 -1.08 -10.01
C THR A 164 15.53 0.34 -9.74
N PHE A 165 15.94 1.28 -10.57
CA PHE A 165 15.45 2.65 -10.57
C PHE A 165 14.53 2.85 -11.76
N LEU A 166 13.37 3.42 -11.53
CA LEU A 166 12.36 3.72 -12.55
C LEU A 166 12.12 5.23 -12.58
N GLY A 167 12.19 5.81 -13.78
CA GLY A 167 11.67 7.15 -14.05
C GLY A 167 10.21 7.06 -14.48
N TRP A 168 9.36 7.88 -13.91
CA TRP A 168 7.96 7.99 -14.31
C TRP A 168 7.85 8.86 -15.56
N GLU A 169 7.14 8.36 -16.57
CA GLU A 169 6.75 9.10 -17.75
C GLU A 169 5.23 9.04 -17.93
N GLN A 170 4.65 10.16 -18.35
CA GLN A 170 3.23 10.21 -18.70
C GLN A 170 3.13 10.55 -20.19
N GLU A 171 2.40 9.72 -20.91
CA GLU A 171 2.04 9.96 -22.31
C GLU A 171 0.54 10.20 -22.39
N TYR A 172 0.15 11.26 -23.06
CA TYR A 172 -1.26 11.58 -23.27
C TYR A 172 -1.46 12.34 -24.58
N PHE A 173 -2.65 12.21 -25.14
CA PHE A 173 -3.07 12.94 -26.31
C PHE A 173 -4.13 13.96 -25.91
N LEU A 174 -4.03 15.14 -26.48
CA LEU A 174 -5.09 16.12 -26.40
C LEU A 174 -6.17 15.78 -27.45
N VAL A 175 -7.38 15.50 -27.02
CA VAL A 175 -8.51 15.17 -27.89
C VAL A 175 -9.67 16.11 -27.63
N ASP A 176 -10.48 16.35 -28.67
CA ASP A 176 -11.71 17.09 -28.53
C ASP A 176 -12.74 16.30 -27.69
N GLU A 177 -13.33 16.95 -26.68
CA GLU A 177 -14.26 16.30 -25.74
C GLU A 177 -15.51 15.75 -26.44
N GLY A 178 -16.02 16.48 -27.46
CA GLY A 178 -17.19 16.03 -28.22
C GLY A 178 -16.89 14.81 -29.07
N LEU A 179 -15.69 14.73 -29.67
CA LEU A 179 -15.25 13.56 -30.41
C LEU A 179 -15.00 12.37 -29.50
N TYR A 180 -14.45 12.59 -28.29
CA TYR A 180 -14.28 11.55 -27.27
C TYR A 180 -15.64 10.99 -26.83
N ALA A 181 -16.59 11.88 -26.51
CA ALA A 181 -17.94 11.48 -26.08
C ALA A 181 -18.73 10.74 -27.16
N ALA A 182 -18.43 10.99 -28.45
CA ALA A 182 -19.03 10.28 -29.58
C ALA A 182 -18.49 8.85 -29.80
N ARG A 183 -17.45 8.47 -29.04
CA ARG A 183 -16.80 7.15 -29.10
C ARG A 183 -17.10 6.36 -27.84
N PRO A 184 -18.22 5.59 -27.81
CA PRO A 184 -18.59 4.85 -26.60
C PRO A 184 -17.57 3.80 -26.18
N ASP A 185 -16.79 3.28 -27.11
CA ASP A 185 -15.66 2.39 -26.84
C ASP A 185 -14.59 3.08 -25.98
N LEU A 186 -14.21 4.32 -26.32
CA LEU A 186 -13.23 5.08 -25.54
C LEU A 186 -13.82 5.57 -24.22
N LEU A 187 -15.08 6.01 -24.22
CA LEU A 187 -15.76 6.51 -23.04
C LEU A 187 -15.94 5.45 -21.95
N LEU A 188 -16.18 4.18 -22.35
CA LEU A 188 -16.49 3.09 -21.43
C LEU A 188 -15.28 2.24 -21.04
N THR A 189 -14.23 2.26 -21.83
CA THR A 189 -13.06 1.39 -21.62
C THR A 189 -11.75 2.15 -21.41
N GLY A 190 -11.74 3.46 -21.55
CA GLY A 190 -10.55 4.31 -21.37
C GLY A 190 -9.66 4.46 -22.57
#